data_24f6d37b7ef73bf217522d8ea42a6a30
#
_entry.id   24f6d37b7ef73bf217522d8ea42a6a30
#
_cell.length_a   1.000
_cell.length_b   1.000
_cell.length_c   1.000
_cell.angle_alpha   90.00
_cell.angle_beta   90.00
_cell.angle_gamma   90.00
#
_symmetry.space_group_name_H-M   'P 1'
#
loop_
_entity.id
_entity.type
_entity.pdbx_description
1 polymer ?
#
loop_
_entity_poly.entity_id
_entity_poly.type
_entity_poly.pdbx_seq_one_letter_code
_entity_poly.pdbx_strand_id
1 'polypeptide(L)'
;MCGMEYRLKKGSVYEGKVEKVDFPNKATVWVTDEDGQKEKAIVKNAIPGQTVRFCVNKKRKGHCEGRLMEVVEKSPLETNPACPHFGKCGGCTYQTVAYKEQLKIKSTQVEKLLREVVSGELPFEGIIGSPVTEEYRNKMEFSFGDEYKDGPLALGLHKRNSMYDIVPVTECKIIDEDYRKILTCVQDYAIEKELPFQHKLSHEGYLLSLIHISEPTR
;
A
#
# COMPACT_ATOMS: atom_id res chain seq x y z
N MET A 1 24.53 -19.09 23.39
CA MET A 1 23.71 -18.42 22.36
C MET A 1 23.47 -17.00 22.86
N CYS A 2 24.25 -16.04 22.37
CA CYS A 2 24.12 -14.64 22.77
C CYS A 2 22.82 -14.11 22.18
N GLY A 3 21.85 -13.74 23.03
CA GLY A 3 20.62 -13.12 22.60
C GLY A 3 20.97 -11.76 22.04
N MET A 4 20.72 -11.54 20.73
CA MET A 4 20.73 -10.20 20.17
C MET A 4 19.67 -9.37 20.89
N GLU A 5 20.09 -8.52 21.82
CA GLU A 5 19.21 -7.54 22.44
C GLU A 5 18.85 -6.48 21.39
N TYR A 6 17.62 -6.52 20.89
CA TYR A 6 17.10 -5.47 20.03
C TYR A 6 16.89 -4.20 20.86
N ARG A 7 17.55 -3.12 20.46
CA ARG A 7 17.44 -1.79 21.09
C ARG A 7 16.12 -1.11 20.75
N LEU A 8 15.57 -1.35 19.55
CA LEU A 8 14.25 -0.82 19.18
C LEU A 8 13.15 -1.48 20.02
N LYS A 9 12.43 -0.68 20.79
CA LYS A 9 11.38 -1.15 21.73
C LYS A 9 10.03 -1.26 21.02
N LYS A 10 9.29 -2.35 21.28
CA LYS A 10 7.92 -2.52 20.79
C LYS A 10 7.03 -1.41 21.35
N GLY A 11 6.20 -0.80 20.50
CA GLY A 11 5.32 0.31 20.84
C GLY A 11 5.98 1.69 20.73
N SER A 12 7.31 1.76 20.60
CA SER A 12 8.01 3.03 20.46
C SER A 12 8.08 3.47 19.00
N VAL A 13 8.19 4.78 18.83
CA VAL A 13 8.26 5.45 17.53
C VAL A 13 9.71 5.81 17.23
N TYR A 14 10.13 5.53 16.01
CA TYR A 14 11.48 5.82 15.52
C TYR A 14 11.42 6.49 14.16
N GLU A 15 12.50 7.19 13.84
CA GLU A 15 12.72 7.78 12.54
C GLU A 15 13.95 7.16 11.88
N GLY A 16 13.88 6.94 10.57
CA GLY A 16 15.01 6.37 9.85
C GLY A 16 14.86 6.49 8.34
N LYS A 17 15.97 6.33 7.64
CA LYS A 17 16.05 6.41 6.19
C LYS A 17 15.82 5.05 5.55
N VAL A 18 14.97 5.04 4.53
CA VAL A 18 14.69 3.86 3.70
C VAL A 18 15.85 3.63 2.73
N GLU A 19 16.56 2.52 2.90
CA GLU A 19 17.65 2.13 2.02
C GLU A 19 17.13 1.49 0.72
N LYS A 20 16.26 0.48 0.87
CA LYS A 20 15.73 -0.31 -0.24
C LYS A 20 14.38 -0.92 0.09
N VAL A 21 13.71 -1.40 -0.94
CA VAL A 21 12.44 -2.12 -0.80
C VAL A 21 12.56 -3.49 -1.46
N ASP A 22 12.45 -4.54 -0.64
CA ASP A 22 12.40 -5.93 -1.08
C ASP A 22 10.95 -6.38 -1.32
N PHE A 23 10.76 -7.41 -2.13
CA PHE A 23 9.45 -8.04 -2.36
C PHE A 23 8.90 -8.67 -1.07
N PRO A 24 7.59 -8.64 -0.82
CA PRO A 24 6.53 -7.83 -1.42
C PRO A 24 6.34 -6.51 -0.65
N ASN A 25 7.02 -5.45 -1.02
CA ASN A 25 6.91 -4.12 -0.40
C ASN A 25 7.42 -4.06 1.07
N LYS A 26 8.60 -4.66 1.31
CA LYS A 26 9.31 -4.63 2.60
C LYS A 26 10.47 -3.64 2.53
N ALA A 27 10.24 -2.43 3.00
CA ALA A 27 11.28 -1.41 3.08
C ALA A 27 12.26 -1.71 4.23
N THR A 28 13.54 -1.74 3.94
CA THR A 28 14.60 -1.76 4.93
C THR A 28 14.87 -0.33 5.37
N VAL A 29 14.66 -0.06 6.66
CA VAL A 29 14.90 1.23 7.31
C VAL A 29 16.00 1.06 8.33
N TRP A 30 16.99 1.94 8.30
CA TRP A 30 18.04 2.00 9.30
C TRP A 30 17.74 3.11 10.29
N VAL A 31 17.74 2.75 11.57
CA VAL A 31 17.67 3.67 12.69
C VAL A 31 19.04 3.74 13.33
N THR A 32 19.55 4.94 13.51
CA THR A 32 20.79 5.17 14.25
C THR A 32 20.42 5.58 15.67
N ASP A 33 20.92 4.88 16.67
CA ASP A 33 20.72 5.22 18.09
C ASP A 33 21.65 6.36 18.55
N GLU A 34 21.51 6.76 19.82
CA GLU A 34 22.30 7.82 20.44
C GLU A 34 23.81 7.47 20.50
N ASP A 35 24.15 6.18 20.50
CA ASP A 35 25.52 5.66 20.49
C ASP A 35 26.09 5.51 19.06
N GLY A 36 25.35 5.92 18.01
CA GLY A 36 25.74 5.82 16.61
C GLY A 36 25.63 4.41 16.01
N GLN A 37 25.04 3.46 16.75
CA GLN A 37 24.82 2.10 16.23
C GLN A 37 23.56 2.03 15.38
N LYS A 38 23.64 1.24 14.30
CA LYS A 38 22.52 1.09 13.35
C LYS A 38 21.75 -0.18 13.64
N GLU A 39 20.43 -0.05 13.74
CA GLU A 39 19.51 -1.19 13.86
C GLU A 39 18.53 -1.22 12.69
N LYS A 40 18.25 -2.44 12.21
CA LYS A 40 17.39 -2.66 11.05
C LYS A 40 15.93 -2.82 11.44
N ALA A 41 15.08 -2.04 10.80
CA ALA A 41 13.63 -2.23 10.84
C ALA A 41 13.09 -2.53 9.42
N ILE A 42 12.01 -3.31 9.36
CA ILE A 42 11.24 -3.56 8.13
C ILE A 42 9.92 -2.80 8.23
N VAL A 43 9.70 -1.88 7.32
CA VAL A 43 8.50 -1.05 7.27
C VAL A 43 7.81 -1.25 5.92
N LYS A 44 6.48 -1.46 5.93
CA LYS A 44 5.71 -1.58 4.68
C LYS A 44 5.27 -0.21 4.19
N ASN A 45 5.00 -0.10 2.87
CA ASN A 45 4.45 1.09 2.20
C ASN A 45 5.38 2.31 2.21
N ALA A 46 6.69 2.10 2.32
CA ALA A 46 7.69 3.13 2.15
C ALA A 46 8.44 2.97 0.82
N ILE A 47 9.07 4.04 0.36
CA ILE A 47 9.78 4.14 -0.93
C ILE A 47 11.27 4.36 -0.66
N PRO A 48 12.20 3.78 -1.47
CA PRO A 48 13.62 3.99 -1.29
C PRO A 48 13.98 5.49 -1.29
N GLY A 49 14.82 5.90 -0.34
CA GLY A 49 15.27 7.29 -0.19
C GLY A 49 14.39 8.18 0.69
N GLN A 50 13.22 7.72 1.11
CA GLN A 50 12.40 8.44 2.10
C GLN A 50 13.05 8.42 3.48
N THR A 51 12.84 9.47 4.27
CA THR A 51 12.96 9.44 5.73
C THR A 51 11.56 9.24 6.31
N VAL A 52 11.39 8.18 7.10
CA VAL A 52 10.07 7.77 7.59
C VAL A 52 10.02 7.65 9.09
N ARG A 53 8.88 8.02 9.67
CA ARG A 53 8.57 7.77 11.08
C ARG A 53 7.64 6.56 11.18
N PHE A 54 8.00 5.61 12.04
CA PHE A 54 7.27 4.35 12.17
C PHE A 54 7.21 3.89 13.62
N CYS A 55 6.16 3.17 13.98
CA CYS A 55 5.99 2.54 15.28
C CYS A 55 6.34 1.06 15.19
N VAL A 56 7.24 0.58 16.07
CA VAL A 56 7.61 -0.84 16.14
C VAL A 56 6.44 -1.65 16.69
N ASN A 57 5.91 -2.57 15.89
CA ASN A 57 4.78 -3.42 16.29
C ASN A 57 5.18 -4.86 16.60
N LYS A 58 6.25 -5.39 16.00
CA LYS A 58 6.74 -6.75 16.22
C LYS A 58 8.26 -6.79 16.24
N LYS A 59 8.78 -7.73 17.03
CA LYS A 59 10.19 -8.11 16.99
C LYS A 59 10.32 -9.49 16.36
N ARG A 60 11.25 -9.65 15.42
CA ARG A 60 11.57 -10.91 14.75
C ARG A 60 13.05 -11.19 14.87
N LYS A 61 13.45 -12.46 14.69
CA LYS A 61 14.87 -12.81 14.69
C LYS A 61 15.60 -12.04 13.57
N GLY A 62 16.53 -11.16 13.96
CA GLY A 62 17.37 -10.38 13.04
C GLY A 62 16.81 -9.02 12.60
N HIS A 63 15.56 -8.62 12.95
CA HIS A 63 14.99 -7.31 12.61
C HIS A 63 13.75 -6.97 13.44
N CYS A 64 13.39 -5.69 13.46
CA CYS A 64 12.09 -5.22 13.94
C CYS A 64 11.13 -4.98 12.78
N GLU A 65 9.83 -5.23 12.98
CA GLU A 65 8.77 -4.85 12.02
C GLU A 65 8.06 -3.60 12.54
N GLY A 66 7.94 -2.59 11.69
CA GLY A 66 7.30 -1.33 11.99
C GLY A 66 6.12 -1.01 11.09
N ARG A 67 5.15 -0.28 11.64
CA ARG A 67 4.05 0.31 10.91
C ARG A 67 4.41 1.76 10.56
N LEU A 68 4.41 2.09 9.28
CA LEU A 68 4.60 3.46 8.79
C LEU A 68 3.53 4.39 9.41
N MET A 69 3.97 5.47 10.00
CA MET A 69 3.11 6.53 10.53
C MET A 69 3.06 7.72 9.58
N GLU A 70 4.23 8.23 9.19
CA GLU A 70 4.34 9.35 8.24
C GLU A 70 5.64 9.30 7.44
N VAL A 71 5.67 10.00 6.34
CA VAL A 71 6.87 10.30 5.55
C VAL A 71 7.35 11.68 5.97
N VAL A 72 8.49 11.74 6.67
CA VAL A 72 9.10 12.98 7.16
C VAL A 72 9.77 13.74 6.02
N GLU A 73 10.52 13.00 5.20
CA GLU A 73 11.15 13.54 3.99
C GLU A 73 10.82 12.67 2.79
N LYS A 74 10.40 13.29 1.71
CA LYS A 74 10.12 12.58 0.45
C LYS A 74 11.41 12.07 -0.19
N SER A 75 11.28 10.97 -0.91
CA SER A 75 12.34 10.46 -1.78
C SER A 75 12.56 11.41 -2.98
N PRO A 76 13.80 11.57 -3.46
CA PRO A 76 14.06 12.24 -4.75
C PRO A 76 13.36 11.57 -5.95
N LEU A 77 12.92 10.32 -5.80
CA LEU A 77 12.16 9.59 -6.82
C LEU A 77 10.68 9.97 -6.87
N GLU A 78 10.19 10.75 -5.89
CA GLU A 78 8.78 11.04 -5.77
C GLU A 78 8.35 12.27 -6.55
N THR A 79 7.22 12.13 -7.19
CA THR A 79 6.46 13.20 -7.85
C THR A 79 5.11 13.36 -7.15
N ASN A 80 4.31 14.33 -7.58
CA ASN A 80 2.94 14.46 -7.09
C ASN A 80 2.07 13.31 -7.61
N PRO A 81 1.21 12.71 -6.76
CA PRO A 81 0.30 11.66 -7.19
C PRO A 81 -0.79 12.22 -8.11
N ALA A 82 -1.13 11.47 -9.16
CA ALA A 82 -2.24 11.81 -10.05
C ALA A 82 -3.60 11.56 -9.39
N CYS A 83 -3.69 10.60 -8.47
CA CYS A 83 -4.93 10.23 -7.79
C CYS A 83 -5.13 11.04 -6.50
N PRO A 84 -6.27 11.74 -6.32
CA PRO A 84 -6.54 12.53 -5.12
C PRO A 84 -6.70 11.69 -3.84
N HIS A 85 -6.96 10.38 -4.00
CA HIS A 85 -7.12 9.46 -2.86
C HIS A 85 -5.79 8.83 -2.41
N PHE A 86 -4.67 9.12 -3.11
CA PHE A 86 -3.36 8.56 -2.75
C PHE A 86 -2.95 8.96 -1.32
N GLY A 87 -2.41 8.00 -0.58
CA GLY A 87 -2.03 8.20 0.81
C GLY A 87 -3.16 7.90 1.82
N LYS A 88 -4.41 8.17 1.47
CA LYS A 88 -5.59 7.80 2.28
C LYS A 88 -6.05 6.39 1.94
N CYS A 89 -6.29 6.12 0.66
CA CYS A 89 -6.67 4.81 0.14
C CYS A 89 -5.51 3.82 0.24
N GLY A 90 -5.80 2.55 0.60
CA GLY A 90 -4.82 1.47 0.70
C GLY A 90 -4.40 0.84 -0.63
N GLY A 91 -5.01 1.23 -1.76
CA GLY A 91 -4.88 0.52 -3.03
C GLY A 91 -3.53 0.66 -3.73
N CYS A 92 -2.86 1.84 -3.67
CA CYS A 92 -1.63 2.10 -4.41
C CYS A 92 -0.45 2.42 -3.47
N THR A 93 0.75 1.92 -3.81
CA THR A 93 1.97 2.19 -3.04
C THR A 93 2.94 3.12 -3.78
N TYR A 94 3.11 2.93 -5.09
CA TYR A 94 4.17 3.57 -5.88
C TYR A 94 3.69 4.69 -6.81
N GLN A 95 2.48 5.20 -6.64
CA GLN A 95 1.92 6.18 -7.58
C GLN A 95 2.68 7.51 -7.62
N THR A 96 3.38 7.85 -6.54
CA THR A 96 4.28 9.02 -6.50
C THR A 96 5.62 8.77 -7.19
N VAL A 97 5.94 7.54 -7.57
CA VAL A 97 7.20 7.20 -8.25
C VAL A 97 6.97 7.17 -9.75
N ALA A 98 7.83 7.84 -10.52
CA ALA A 98 7.76 7.79 -11.98
C ALA A 98 7.77 6.34 -12.50
N TYR A 99 6.96 6.03 -13.51
CA TYR A 99 6.74 4.64 -13.96
C TYR A 99 8.03 3.92 -14.33
N LYS A 100 8.97 4.60 -14.99
CA LYS A 100 10.30 4.07 -15.29
C LYS A 100 11.06 3.61 -14.05
N GLU A 101 10.97 4.37 -12.96
CA GLU A 101 11.62 4.00 -11.70
C GLU A 101 10.87 2.86 -10.98
N GLN A 102 9.53 2.78 -11.11
CA GLN A 102 8.77 1.62 -10.64
C GLN A 102 9.22 0.33 -11.33
N LEU A 103 9.46 0.38 -12.65
CA LEU A 103 9.97 -0.76 -13.41
C LEU A 103 11.36 -1.18 -12.93
N LYS A 104 12.27 -0.23 -12.68
CA LYS A 104 13.61 -0.53 -12.14
C LYS A 104 13.51 -1.21 -10.76
N ILE A 105 12.70 -0.67 -9.84
CA ILE A 105 12.49 -1.27 -8.52
C ILE A 105 12.02 -2.71 -8.66
N LYS A 106 11.01 -2.96 -9.49
CA LYS A 106 10.44 -4.30 -9.70
C LYS A 106 11.45 -5.25 -10.37
N SER A 107 12.16 -4.78 -11.38
CA SER A 107 13.20 -5.55 -12.08
C SER A 107 14.27 -6.02 -11.11
N THR A 108 14.80 -5.12 -10.30
CA THR A 108 15.80 -5.44 -9.28
C THR A 108 15.29 -6.44 -8.24
N GLN A 109 14.01 -6.32 -7.83
CA GLN A 109 13.41 -7.26 -6.88
C GLN A 109 13.29 -8.65 -7.46
N VAL A 110 12.82 -8.77 -8.71
CA VAL A 110 12.66 -10.07 -9.39
C VAL A 110 14.03 -10.71 -9.66
N GLU A 111 14.97 -9.96 -10.20
CA GLU A 111 16.33 -10.45 -10.45
C GLU A 111 16.98 -10.97 -9.17
N LYS A 112 16.85 -10.24 -8.06
CA LYS A 112 17.36 -10.68 -6.76
C LYS A 112 16.75 -12.00 -6.31
N LEU A 113 15.42 -12.16 -6.41
CA LEU A 113 14.74 -13.41 -6.04
C LEU A 113 15.18 -14.58 -6.92
N LEU A 114 15.36 -14.36 -8.21
CA LEU A 114 15.84 -15.40 -9.13
C LEU A 114 17.27 -15.82 -8.80
N ARG A 115 18.15 -14.86 -8.49
CA ARG A 115 19.54 -15.15 -8.09
C ARG A 115 19.68 -15.91 -6.77
N GLU A 116 18.67 -15.91 -5.93
CA GLU A 116 18.66 -16.73 -4.69
C GLU A 116 18.46 -18.21 -4.96
N VAL A 117 17.88 -18.58 -6.12
CA VAL A 117 17.53 -19.98 -6.46
C VAL A 117 18.22 -20.52 -7.71
N VAL A 118 18.68 -19.64 -8.61
CA VAL A 118 19.37 -20.03 -9.83
C VAL A 118 20.87 -19.99 -9.60
N SER A 119 21.52 -21.15 -9.72
CA SER A 119 22.97 -21.27 -9.67
C SER A 119 23.55 -21.04 -11.07
N GLY A 120 24.60 -20.21 -11.17
CA GLY A 120 25.27 -19.91 -12.42
C GLY A 120 24.78 -18.63 -13.12
N GLU A 121 24.93 -18.59 -14.43
CA GLU A 121 24.53 -17.42 -15.22
C GLU A 121 23.01 -17.32 -15.32
N LEU A 122 22.46 -16.17 -15.00
CA LEU A 122 21.03 -15.87 -15.11
C LEU A 122 20.80 -14.94 -16.31
N PRO A 123 20.23 -15.41 -17.42
CA PRO A 123 19.91 -14.58 -18.58
C PRO A 123 18.64 -13.76 -18.32
N PHE A 124 18.77 -12.76 -17.45
CA PHE A 124 17.65 -11.87 -17.11
C PHE A 124 17.53 -10.76 -18.15
N GLU A 125 16.56 -10.85 -19.04
CA GLU A 125 16.34 -9.91 -20.16
C GLU A 125 15.71 -8.59 -19.75
N GLY A 126 15.32 -8.44 -18.49
CA GLY A 126 14.73 -7.21 -17.95
C GLY A 126 13.22 -7.31 -17.74
N ILE A 127 12.53 -6.17 -17.84
CA ILE A 127 11.09 -6.04 -17.58
C ILE A 127 10.39 -5.31 -18.73
N ILE A 128 9.29 -5.87 -19.18
CA ILE A 128 8.41 -5.24 -20.18
C ILE A 128 7.43 -4.35 -19.43
N GLY A 129 7.39 -3.06 -19.78
CA GLY A 129 6.45 -2.09 -19.23
C GLY A 129 5.07 -2.22 -19.83
N SER A 130 4.04 -1.83 -19.07
CA SER A 130 2.69 -1.67 -19.61
C SER A 130 2.62 -0.47 -20.56
N PRO A 131 1.92 -0.56 -21.69
CA PRO A 131 1.70 0.57 -22.59
C PRO A 131 0.81 1.66 -21.96
N VAL A 132 -0.02 1.30 -20.97
CA VAL A 132 -0.87 2.23 -20.20
C VAL A 132 -0.60 2.11 -18.72
N THR A 133 -0.58 3.23 -18.03
CA THR A 133 -0.27 3.32 -16.59
C THR A 133 -1.47 3.72 -15.75
N GLU A 134 -2.57 4.16 -16.37
CA GLU A 134 -3.85 4.47 -15.78
C GLU A 134 -4.95 3.62 -16.44
N GLU A 135 -6.09 3.48 -15.80
CA GLU A 135 -7.28 2.78 -16.30
C GLU A 135 -7.04 1.33 -16.78
N TYR A 136 -5.97 0.70 -16.27
CA TYR A 136 -5.58 -0.66 -16.67
C TYR A 136 -6.27 -1.78 -15.88
N ARG A 137 -6.95 -1.43 -14.78
CA ARG A 137 -7.52 -2.40 -13.85
C ARG A 137 -8.89 -2.88 -14.33
N ASN A 138 -9.00 -4.14 -14.69
CA ASN A 138 -10.21 -4.75 -15.25
C ASN A 138 -11.08 -5.52 -14.24
N LYS A 139 -10.65 -5.58 -12.98
CA LYS A 139 -11.45 -6.14 -11.87
C LYS A 139 -11.20 -5.34 -10.61
N MET A 140 -12.27 -4.85 -10.00
CA MET A 140 -12.23 -4.18 -8.70
C MET A 140 -13.34 -4.70 -7.80
N GLU A 141 -13.01 -4.82 -6.53
CA GLU A 141 -13.93 -5.08 -5.44
C GLU A 141 -13.93 -3.87 -4.51
N PHE A 142 -15.06 -3.21 -4.42
CA PHE A 142 -15.31 -2.09 -3.53
C PHE A 142 -16.11 -2.56 -2.33
N SER A 143 -15.74 -2.14 -1.13
CA SER A 143 -16.44 -2.48 0.10
C SER A 143 -17.42 -1.38 0.48
N PHE A 144 -18.59 -1.76 0.97
CA PHE A 144 -19.47 -0.88 1.72
C PHE A 144 -18.99 -0.78 3.17
N GLY A 145 -19.17 0.37 3.78
CA GLY A 145 -18.81 0.60 5.17
C GLY A 145 -18.99 2.05 5.58
N ASP A 146 -18.43 2.41 6.72
CA ASP A 146 -18.35 3.79 7.20
C ASP A 146 -17.11 4.48 6.63
N GLU A 147 -17.23 5.75 6.31
CA GLU A 147 -16.06 6.59 5.99
C GLU A 147 -15.14 6.77 7.21
N TYR A 148 -15.75 6.81 8.38
CA TYR A 148 -15.14 6.76 9.71
C TYR A 148 -16.17 6.18 10.68
N LYS A 149 -15.75 5.73 11.85
CA LYS A 149 -16.63 5.08 12.84
C LYS A 149 -17.93 5.87 13.06
N ASP A 150 -19.06 5.20 12.86
CA ASP A 150 -20.41 5.78 12.94
C ASP A 150 -20.64 6.97 11.98
N GLY A 151 -19.88 7.02 10.90
CA GLY A 151 -19.94 8.05 9.86
C GLY A 151 -20.91 7.71 8.73
N PRO A 152 -20.92 8.53 7.64
CA PRO A 152 -21.79 8.27 6.50
C PRO A 152 -21.42 6.98 5.78
N LEU A 153 -22.41 6.39 5.10
CA LEU A 153 -22.20 5.25 4.21
C LEU A 153 -21.23 5.64 3.11
N ALA A 154 -20.23 4.80 2.91
CA ALA A 154 -19.23 4.91 1.87
C ALA A 154 -19.13 3.61 1.07
N LEU A 155 -18.90 3.73 -0.24
CA LEU A 155 -18.55 2.63 -1.12
C LEU A 155 -17.19 2.93 -1.76
N GLY A 156 -16.20 2.07 -1.50
CA GLY A 156 -14.86 2.34 -1.97
C GLY A 156 -13.83 1.33 -1.51
N LEU A 157 -12.63 1.79 -1.21
CA LEU A 157 -11.52 0.96 -0.77
C LEU A 157 -11.17 1.25 0.69
N HIS A 158 -10.67 0.23 1.38
CA HIS A 158 -10.20 0.40 2.75
C HIS A 158 -9.14 1.50 2.86
N LYS A 159 -9.31 2.35 3.86
CA LYS A 159 -8.33 3.36 4.24
C LYS A 159 -7.02 2.69 4.65
N ARG A 160 -5.92 3.30 4.28
CA ARG A 160 -4.59 2.81 4.63
C ARG A 160 -4.44 2.67 6.14
N ASN A 161 -3.99 1.51 6.59
CA ASN A 161 -3.84 1.14 8.00
C ASN A 161 -5.15 1.03 8.79
N SER A 162 -6.32 1.08 8.18
CA SER A 162 -7.62 0.78 8.78
C SER A 162 -8.22 -0.50 8.19
N MET A 163 -8.94 -1.26 9.03
CA MET A 163 -9.70 -2.44 8.61
C MET A 163 -11.20 -2.12 8.46
N TYR A 164 -11.63 -0.97 8.93
CA TYR A 164 -13.04 -0.60 9.00
C TYR A 164 -13.37 0.57 8.07
N ASP A 165 -12.58 1.64 8.14
CA ASP A 165 -12.85 2.87 7.41
C ASP A 165 -12.75 2.65 5.90
N ILE A 166 -13.72 3.16 5.15
CA ILE A 166 -13.79 3.11 3.70
C ILE A 166 -13.54 4.50 3.13
N VAL A 167 -12.71 4.57 2.10
CA VAL A 167 -12.46 5.79 1.33
C VAL A 167 -13.27 5.70 0.05
N PRO A 168 -14.24 6.60 -0.19
CA PRO A 168 -14.90 6.72 -1.49
C PRO A 168 -13.86 7.06 -2.56
N VAL A 169 -13.75 6.23 -3.61
CA VAL A 169 -12.68 6.35 -4.61
C VAL A 169 -13.23 6.69 -6.00
N THR A 170 -14.16 7.63 -6.05
CA THR A 170 -14.87 8.08 -7.25
C THR A 170 -13.96 8.65 -8.34
N GLU A 171 -12.73 9.06 -8.00
CA GLU A 171 -11.74 9.57 -8.95
C GLU A 171 -10.49 8.67 -9.07
N CYS A 172 -10.66 7.37 -8.79
CA CYS A 172 -9.57 6.40 -8.87
C CYS A 172 -8.98 6.34 -10.28
N LYS A 173 -7.65 6.51 -10.40
CA LYS A 173 -6.96 6.58 -11.70
C LYS A 173 -6.59 5.24 -12.29
N ILE A 174 -6.67 4.15 -11.55
CA ILE A 174 -6.33 2.82 -12.08
C ILE A 174 -7.51 2.07 -12.67
N ILE A 175 -8.75 2.55 -12.46
CA ILE A 175 -9.99 1.99 -13.02
C ILE A 175 -10.53 2.88 -14.11
N ASP A 176 -11.23 2.27 -15.04
CA ASP A 176 -11.94 2.91 -16.14
C ASP A 176 -13.00 3.90 -15.65
N GLU A 177 -13.36 4.87 -16.48
CA GLU A 177 -14.37 5.88 -16.18
C GLU A 177 -15.74 5.26 -15.89
N ASP A 178 -16.13 4.21 -16.61
CA ASP A 178 -17.41 3.54 -16.38
C ASP A 178 -17.48 2.88 -15.02
N TYR A 179 -16.36 2.33 -14.50
CA TYR A 179 -16.30 1.84 -13.11
C TYR A 179 -16.54 2.96 -12.10
N ARG A 180 -15.97 4.14 -12.34
CA ARG A 180 -16.18 5.31 -11.48
C ARG A 180 -17.64 5.76 -11.48
N LYS A 181 -18.28 5.77 -12.65
CA LYS A 181 -19.72 6.10 -12.81
C LYS A 181 -20.62 5.08 -12.10
N ILE A 182 -20.35 3.78 -12.29
CA ILE A 182 -21.08 2.69 -11.62
C ILE A 182 -20.92 2.79 -10.11
N LEU A 183 -19.69 3.01 -9.63
CA LEU A 183 -19.41 3.17 -8.20
C LEU A 183 -20.24 4.31 -7.60
N THR A 184 -20.23 5.48 -8.23
CA THR A 184 -20.99 6.66 -7.78
C THR A 184 -22.49 6.38 -7.80
N CYS A 185 -23.02 5.86 -8.90
CA CYS A 185 -24.44 5.55 -9.05
C CYS A 185 -24.93 4.58 -7.97
N VAL A 186 -24.17 3.51 -7.69
CA VAL A 186 -24.54 2.51 -6.68
C VAL A 186 -24.44 3.11 -5.28
N GLN A 187 -23.44 3.92 -4.99
CA GLN A 187 -23.32 4.61 -3.70
C GLN A 187 -24.49 5.56 -3.46
N ASP A 188 -24.81 6.41 -4.44
CA ASP A 188 -25.90 7.39 -4.35
C ASP A 188 -27.24 6.69 -4.14
N TYR A 189 -27.50 5.59 -4.87
CA TYR A 189 -28.69 4.79 -4.70
C TYR A 189 -28.78 4.18 -3.30
N ALA A 190 -27.68 3.63 -2.78
CA ALA A 190 -27.67 3.04 -1.45
C ALA A 190 -27.91 4.09 -0.35
N ILE A 191 -27.39 5.31 -0.51
CA ILE A 191 -27.62 6.45 0.39
C ILE A 191 -29.09 6.88 0.30
N GLU A 192 -29.63 7.10 -0.93
CA GLU A 192 -31.02 7.55 -1.13
C GLU A 192 -32.05 6.56 -0.50
N LYS A 193 -31.76 5.27 -0.60
CA LYS A 193 -32.65 4.22 -0.06
C LYS A 193 -32.34 3.83 1.39
N GLU A 194 -31.40 4.52 2.04
CA GLU A 194 -30.98 4.23 3.42
C GLU A 194 -30.66 2.75 3.65
N LEU A 195 -30.00 2.10 2.67
CA LEU A 195 -29.70 0.67 2.73
C LEU A 195 -28.59 0.41 3.76
N PRO A 196 -28.80 -0.49 4.72
CA PRO A 196 -27.79 -0.79 5.72
C PRO A 196 -26.64 -1.62 5.12
N PHE A 197 -25.40 -1.22 5.39
CA PHE A 197 -24.24 -2.04 5.06
C PHE A 197 -23.91 -3.02 6.20
N GLN A 198 -23.18 -4.09 5.86
CA GLN A 198 -22.81 -5.13 6.82
C GLN A 198 -21.70 -4.63 7.77
N HIS A 199 -22.01 -4.55 9.04
CA HIS A 199 -21.05 -4.25 10.10
C HIS A 199 -20.23 -5.49 10.47
N LYS A 200 -18.91 -5.37 10.40
CA LYS A 200 -17.99 -6.49 10.63
C LYS A 200 -18.02 -7.07 12.05
N LEU A 201 -18.44 -6.30 13.04
CA LEU A 201 -18.46 -6.73 14.43
C LEU A 201 -19.82 -7.33 14.84
N SER A 202 -20.94 -6.72 14.44
CA SER A 202 -22.28 -7.21 14.76
C SER A 202 -22.74 -8.28 13.78
N HIS A 203 -22.14 -8.37 12.59
CA HIS A 203 -22.58 -9.20 11.46
C HIS A 203 -24.00 -8.87 10.98
N GLU A 204 -24.47 -7.65 11.25
CA GLU A 204 -25.76 -7.13 10.81
C GLU A 204 -25.58 -6.20 9.61
N GLY A 205 -26.57 -6.16 8.72
CA GLY A 205 -26.61 -5.33 7.53
C GLY A 205 -26.75 -6.13 6.25
N TYR A 206 -26.98 -5.43 5.14
CA TYR A 206 -27.34 -6.02 3.85
C TYR A 206 -26.22 -5.89 2.81
N LEU A 207 -25.65 -4.67 2.67
CA LEU A 207 -24.64 -4.39 1.63
C LEU A 207 -23.24 -4.79 2.10
N LEU A 208 -22.54 -5.62 1.33
CA LEU A 208 -21.18 -6.08 1.64
C LEU A 208 -20.14 -5.47 0.72
N SER A 209 -20.25 -5.73 -0.58
CA SER A 209 -19.30 -5.25 -1.58
C SER A 209 -19.95 -5.10 -2.95
N LEU A 210 -19.33 -4.27 -3.79
CA LEU A 210 -19.59 -4.17 -5.22
C LEU A 210 -18.39 -4.72 -5.98
N ILE A 211 -18.57 -5.79 -6.73
CA ILE A 211 -17.53 -6.36 -7.59
C ILE A 211 -17.86 -6.04 -9.02
N HIS A 212 -16.95 -5.34 -9.68
CA HIS A 212 -17.06 -5.03 -11.10
C HIS A 212 -15.90 -5.64 -11.87
N ILE A 213 -16.21 -6.33 -12.97
CA ILE A 213 -15.25 -7.00 -13.83
C ILE A 213 -15.58 -6.61 -15.27
N SER A 214 -14.62 -6.03 -16.00
CA SER A 214 -14.71 -5.88 -17.45
C SER A 214 -14.01 -7.04 -18.13
N GLU A 215 -14.56 -7.51 -19.24
CA GLU A 215 -13.81 -8.42 -20.10
C GLU A 215 -12.65 -7.66 -20.76
N PRO A 216 -11.46 -8.29 -20.88
CA PRO A 216 -10.41 -7.68 -21.68
C PRO A 216 -10.94 -7.55 -23.11
N THR A 217 -11.08 -6.33 -23.59
CA THR A 217 -11.34 -6.06 -25.00
C THR A 217 -10.21 -6.66 -25.81
N ARG A 218 -10.59 -7.46 -26.78
CA ARG A 218 -9.70 -8.15 -27.69
C ARG A 218 -8.91 -7.20 -28.57
#